data_2a3b5024898e2c15d15cc458bb6c66ce
#
_entry.id   2a3b5024898e2c15d15cc458bb6c66ce
#
_cell.length_a   1.000
_cell.length_b   1.000
_cell.length_c   1.000
_cell.angle_alpha   90.00
_cell.angle_beta   90.00
_cell.angle_gamma   90.00
#
_symmetry.space_group_name_H-M   'P 1'
#
loop_
_entity.id
_entity.type
_entity.pdbx_description
1 polymer ?
#
loop_
_entity_poly.entity_id
_entity_poly.type
_entity_poly.pdbx_seq_one_letter_code
_entity_poly.pdbx_strand_id
1 'polypeptide(L)'
;MRIKEKVLPLPTDEYISEEEKYWRVKLPLSYRQFLQTYNGGVPVERSFLHKGHAYAIDRFLSILSDYKTNRLGCYDIGVVLTQVEDRLSDNEDLVGAEKLPIAALFAGDLLCLDFKKHPRHPSVCIWFHEESGESDPVTEKVADSFDAFVNMLYEED
;
A
#
# COMPACT_ATOMS: atom_id res chain seq x y z
N MET A 1 3.12 -6.25 14.62
CA MET A 1 3.98 -6.39 13.42
C MET A 1 5.31 -5.72 13.68
N ARG A 2 6.38 -6.43 13.36
CA ARG A 2 7.75 -5.93 13.48
C ARG A 2 8.33 -5.68 12.11
N ILE A 3 9.09 -4.59 11.95
CA ILE A 3 9.78 -4.26 10.70
C ILE A 3 11.29 -4.47 10.92
N LYS A 4 11.92 -5.20 10.01
CA LYS A 4 13.35 -5.54 10.11
C LYS A 4 14.26 -4.32 9.99
N GLU A 5 13.90 -3.38 9.11
CA GLU A 5 14.70 -2.20 8.83
C GLU A 5 13.80 -1.07 8.36
N LYS A 6 13.95 0.10 8.98
CA LYS A 6 13.25 1.31 8.56
C LYS A 6 13.77 1.78 7.21
N VAL A 7 12.91 2.44 6.45
CA VAL A 7 13.30 3.06 5.18
C VAL A 7 13.54 4.55 5.42
N LEU A 8 14.76 4.99 5.21
CA LEU A 8 15.16 6.38 5.43
C LEU A 8 15.22 7.16 4.11
N PRO A 9 14.93 8.45 4.14
CA PRO A 9 14.54 9.25 5.31
C PRO A 9 13.09 8.98 5.73
N LEU A 10 12.82 9.08 7.04
CA LEU A 10 11.43 9.01 7.51
C LEU A 10 10.69 10.29 7.08
N PRO A 11 9.43 10.17 6.64
CA PRO A 11 8.69 11.34 6.19
C PRO A 11 8.28 12.24 7.35
N THR A 12 8.29 13.54 7.09
CA THR A 12 7.73 14.52 8.02
C THR A 12 6.20 14.47 7.96
N ASP A 13 5.56 14.98 9.00
CA ASP A 13 4.10 15.10 9.02
C ASP A 13 3.60 15.97 7.87
N GLU A 14 4.30 17.05 7.58
CA GLU A 14 3.99 17.95 6.46
C GLU A 14 4.08 17.24 5.11
N TYR A 15 5.11 16.42 4.91
CA TYR A 15 5.28 15.69 3.66
C TYR A 15 4.16 14.66 3.47
N ILE A 16 3.77 13.96 4.53
CA ILE A 16 2.63 13.03 4.47
C ILE A 16 1.35 13.79 4.10
N SER A 17 1.13 14.95 4.69
CA SER A 17 -0.05 15.77 4.38
C SER A 17 -0.06 16.27 2.94
N GLU A 18 1.11 16.61 2.38
CA GLU A 18 1.23 16.99 0.97
C GLU A 18 0.87 15.82 0.04
N GLU A 19 1.34 14.62 0.35
CA GLU A 19 1.00 13.43 -0.42
C GLU A 19 -0.50 13.10 -0.32
N GLU A 20 -1.11 13.24 0.84
CA GLU A 20 -2.56 13.08 1.00
C GLU A 20 -3.33 14.04 0.10
N LYS A 21 -2.89 15.29 -0.02
CA LYS A 21 -3.51 16.25 -0.93
C LYS A 21 -3.35 15.86 -2.39
N TYR A 22 -2.16 15.41 -2.75
CA TYR A 22 -1.86 14.97 -4.12
C TYR A 22 -2.70 13.76 -4.52
N TRP A 23 -2.80 12.77 -3.62
CA TRP A 23 -3.62 11.57 -3.86
C TRP A 23 -5.11 11.80 -3.62
N ARG A 24 -5.50 12.90 -3.02
CA ARG A 24 -6.88 13.24 -2.63
C ARG A 24 -7.50 12.20 -1.71
N VAL A 25 -6.71 11.72 -0.76
CA VAL A 25 -7.15 10.76 0.26
C VAL A 25 -6.75 11.27 1.64
N LYS A 26 -7.41 10.72 2.66
CA LYS A 26 -7.01 10.89 4.04
C LYS A 26 -6.56 9.54 4.58
N LEU A 27 -5.29 9.43 4.94
CA LEU A 27 -4.74 8.17 5.46
C LEU A 27 -5.28 7.89 6.86
N PRO A 28 -5.62 6.63 7.17
CA PRO A 28 -5.96 6.24 8.53
C PRO A 28 -4.81 6.57 9.49
N LEU A 29 -5.15 6.95 10.72
CA LEU A 29 -4.15 7.35 11.72
C LEU A 29 -3.10 6.26 11.94
N SER A 30 -3.52 5.00 12.05
CA SER A 30 -2.60 3.88 12.28
C SER A 30 -1.60 3.70 11.13
N TYR A 31 -2.06 3.86 9.89
CA TYR A 31 -1.19 3.76 8.72
C TYR A 31 -0.23 4.96 8.64
N ARG A 32 -0.74 6.17 8.93
CA ARG A 32 0.09 7.37 8.99
C ARG A 32 1.20 7.22 10.03
N GLN A 33 0.88 6.69 11.22
CA GLN A 33 1.87 6.41 12.26
C GLN A 33 2.89 5.37 11.83
N PHE A 34 2.46 4.34 11.10
CA PHE A 34 3.35 3.34 10.51
C PHE A 34 4.38 3.98 9.57
N LEU A 35 3.93 4.87 8.69
CA LEU A 35 4.83 5.61 7.80
C LEU A 35 5.80 6.50 8.57
N GLN A 36 5.35 7.19 9.60
CA GLN A 36 6.19 8.05 10.44
C GLN A 36 7.24 7.28 11.21
N THR A 37 6.93 6.05 11.62
CA THR A 37 7.82 5.22 12.44
C THR A 37 8.81 4.43 11.61
N TYR A 38 8.36 3.83 10.51
CA TYR A 38 9.15 2.88 9.71
C TYR A 38 9.31 3.28 8.25
N ASN A 39 8.36 4.01 7.70
CA ASN A 39 8.28 4.34 6.28
C ASN A 39 8.29 3.10 5.37
N GLY A 40 7.53 2.07 5.73
CA GLY A 40 7.49 0.82 4.99
C GLY A 40 8.56 -0.17 5.45
N GLY A 41 9.10 -0.94 4.52
CA GLY A 41 10.16 -1.89 4.79
C GLY A 41 9.70 -3.34 4.82
N VAL A 42 10.59 -4.23 5.22
CA VAL A 42 10.34 -5.68 5.21
C VAL A 42 9.79 -6.13 6.56
N PRO A 43 8.56 -6.65 6.63
CA PRO A 43 8.02 -7.13 7.90
C PRO A 43 8.63 -8.48 8.30
N VAL A 44 8.73 -8.74 9.60
CA VAL A 44 9.08 -10.05 10.13
C VAL A 44 7.87 -10.98 9.97
N GLU A 45 6.69 -10.54 10.44
CA GLU A 45 5.43 -11.22 10.23
C GLU A 45 4.89 -10.83 8.85
N ARG A 46 5.20 -11.62 7.84
CA ARG A 46 4.92 -11.25 6.45
C ARG A 46 3.79 -12.03 5.79
N SER A 47 3.28 -13.06 6.45
CA SER A 47 2.30 -13.98 5.85
C SER A 47 0.90 -13.70 6.33
N PHE A 48 -0.08 -13.94 5.48
CA PHE A 48 -1.50 -13.88 5.83
C PHE A 48 -2.29 -14.87 4.98
N LEU A 49 -3.43 -15.30 5.51
CA LEU A 49 -4.33 -16.20 4.80
C LEU A 49 -5.52 -15.43 4.23
N HIS A 50 -5.87 -15.74 2.99
CA HIS A 50 -7.06 -15.20 2.34
C HIS A 50 -7.70 -16.31 1.51
N LYS A 51 -8.94 -16.66 1.82
CA LYS A 51 -9.68 -17.73 1.16
C LYS A 51 -8.91 -19.06 1.08
N GLY A 52 -8.21 -19.40 2.16
CA GLY A 52 -7.45 -20.64 2.25
C GLY A 52 -6.08 -20.61 1.57
N HIS A 53 -5.71 -19.51 0.91
CA HIS A 53 -4.38 -19.33 0.30
C HIS A 53 -3.49 -18.51 1.20
N ALA A 54 -2.22 -18.92 1.30
CA ALA A 54 -1.20 -18.16 2.01
C ALA A 54 -0.54 -17.17 1.04
N TYR A 55 -0.56 -15.91 1.43
CA TYR A 55 0.14 -14.83 0.71
C TYR A 55 1.28 -14.33 1.58
N ALA A 56 2.31 -13.81 0.96
CA ALA A 56 3.44 -13.23 1.68
C ALA A 56 3.76 -11.83 1.14
N ILE A 57 3.98 -10.91 2.07
CA ILE A 57 4.43 -9.55 1.75
C ILE A 57 5.92 -9.61 1.44
N ASP A 58 6.30 -9.10 0.26
CA ASP A 58 7.69 -8.87 -0.08
C ASP A 58 8.20 -7.67 0.71
N ARG A 59 7.50 -6.53 0.59
CA ARG A 59 7.82 -5.34 1.38
C ARG A 59 6.64 -4.37 1.42
N PHE A 60 6.53 -3.60 2.50
CA PHE A 60 5.67 -2.42 2.52
C PHE A 60 6.34 -1.29 1.74
N LEU A 61 5.54 -0.57 0.97
CA LEU A 61 6.00 0.57 0.19
C LEU A 61 6.27 1.77 1.09
N SER A 62 7.03 2.72 0.57
CA SER A 62 7.52 3.89 1.30
C SER A 62 7.04 5.18 0.66
N ILE A 63 7.15 6.30 1.38
CA ILE A 63 7.09 7.62 0.75
C ILE A 63 8.45 8.28 0.85
N LEU A 64 9.05 8.56 -0.33
CA LEU A 64 10.41 9.06 -0.44
C LEU A 64 10.45 10.29 -1.33
N SER A 65 10.73 11.46 -0.73
CA SER A 65 10.91 12.68 -1.50
C SER A 65 12.15 12.62 -2.42
N ASP A 66 13.12 11.80 -2.03
CA ASP A 66 14.38 11.59 -2.77
C ASP A 66 14.34 10.29 -3.61
N TYR A 67 13.18 9.86 -4.09
CA TYR A 67 13.01 8.58 -4.78
C TYR A 67 13.95 8.42 -5.99
N LYS A 68 14.33 9.49 -6.66
CA LYS A 68 15.20 9.43 -7.84
C LYS A 68 16.62 9.01 -7.52
N THR A 69 17.11 9.31 -6.32
CA THR A 69 18.49 9.06 -5.89
C THR A 69 18.59 8.02 -4.78
N ASN A 70 17.48 7.69 -4.15
CA ASN A 70 17.43 6.68 -3.10
C ASN A 70 17.48 5.28 -3.70
N ARG A 71 18.33 4.38 -3.18
CA ARG A 71 18.41 3.01 -3.70
C ARG A 71 17.09 2.23 -3.57
N LEU A 72 16.21 2.65 -2.66
CA LEU A 72 14.88 2.06 -2.47
C LEU A 72 13.77 2.87 -3.16
N GLY A 73 14.14 3.82 -4.03
CA GLY A 73 13.19 4.70 -4.68
C GLY A 73 12.14 3.99 -5.53
N CYS A 74 12.45 2.81 -6.08
CA CYS A 74 11.48 2.01 -6.83
C CYS A 74 10.31 1.50 -5.96
N TYR A 75 10.43 1.56 -4.66
CA TYR A 75 9.38 1.20 -3.70
C TYR A 75 8.60 2.41 -3.17
N ASP A 76 8.87 3.61 -3.69
CA ASP A 76 8.07 4.78 -3.38
C ASP A 76 6.64 4.60 -3.90
N ILE A 77 5.65 4.90 -3.06
CA ILE A 77 4.24 4.73 -3.42
C ILE A 77 3.89 5.48 -4.71
N GLY A 78 4.35 6.72 -4.83
CA GLY A 78 4.09 7.52 -6.04
C GLY A 78 4.67 6.90 -7.30
N VAL A 79 5.88 6.34 -7.21
CA VAL A 79 6.53 5.64 -8.33
C VAL A 79 5.71 4.41 -8.73
N VAL A 80 5.32 3.58 -7.77
CA VAL A 80 4.52 2.38 -8.02
C VAL A 80 3.16 2.76 -8.60
N LEU A 81 2.50 3.76 -8.02
CA LEU A 81 1.19 4.24 -8.47
C LEU A 81 1.24 4.68 -9.94
N THR A 82 2.26 5.44 -10.32
CA THR A 82 2.44 5.90 -11.71
C THR A 82 2.52 4.73 -12.71
N GLN A 83 3.10 3.61 -12.30
CA GLN A 83 3.26 2.43 -13.17
C GLN A 83 1.95 1.68 -13.42
N VAL A 84 0.99 1.74 -12.48
CA VAL A 84 -0.21 0.90 -12.53
C VAL A 84 -1.53 1.66 -12.41
N GLU A 85 -1.50 2.99 -12.32
CA GLU A 85 -2.69 3.80 -12.02
C GLU A 85 -3.84 3.61 -13.00
N ASP A 86 -3.56 3.36 -14.28
CA ASP A 86 -4.56 3.11 -15.30
C ASP A 86 -5.27 1.76 -15.14
N ARG A 87 -4.74 0.91 -14.27
CA ARG A 87 -5.26 -0.43 -13.99
C ARG A 87 -5.80 -0.58 -12.57
N LEU A 88 -5.85 0.52 -11.80
CA LEU A 88 -6.32 0.54 -10.40
C LEU A 88 -7.75 1.05 -10.23
N SER A 89 -8.33 1.66 -11.25
CA SER A 89 -9.68 2.20 -11.19
C SER A 89 -10.42 1.93 -12.50
N ASP A 90 -11.74 1.79 -12.40
CA ASP A 90 -12.63 1.74 -13.56
C ASP A 90 -13.06 3.14 -14.03
N ASN A 91 -12.61 4.18 -13.36
CA ASN A 91 -12.91 5.57 -13.71
C ASN A 91 -11.70 6.22 -14.39
N GLU A 92 -11.77 6.37 -15.71
CA GLU A 92 -10.71 6.96 -16.54
C GLU A 92 -10.45 8.43 -16.21
N ASP A 93 -11.44 9.12 -15.66
CA ASP A 93 -11.37 10.54 -15.31
C ASP A 93 -10.97 10.76 -13.84
N LEU A 94 -10.61 9.70 -13.13
CA LEU A 94 -10.25 9.80 -11.72
C LEU A 94 -9.03 10.69 -11.53
N VAL A 95 -9.15 11.65 -10.61
CA VAL A 95 -8.06 12.49 -10.17
C VAL A 95 -7.70 12.07 -8.74
N GLY A 96 -6.41 11.78 -8.52
CA GLY A 96 -5.95 11.25 -7.25
C GLY A 96 -5.94 9.72 -7.23
N ALA A 97 -6.00 9.14 -6.05
CA ALA A 97 -5.95 7.71 -5.87
C ALA A 97 -7.22 7.19 -5.19
N GLU A 98 -7.89 6.25 -5.82
CA GLU A 98 -9.03 5.53 -5.23
C GLU A 98 -8.53 4.31 -4.46
N LYS A 99 -7.54 3.62 -5.04
CA LYS A 99 -6.82 2.51 -4.43
C LYS A 99 -5.36 2.91 -4.32
N LEU A 100 -4.84 2.94 -3.10
CA LEU A 100 -3.47 3.36 -2.84
C LEU A 100 -2.60 2.14 -2.55
N PRO A 101 -1.61 1.83 -3.41
CA PRO A 101 -0.70 0.72 -3.13
C PRO A 101 0.08 0.98 -1.84
N ILE A 102 0.12 -0.01 -0.94
CA ILE A 102 0.86 0.10 0.32
C ILE A 102 1.88 -1.01 0.51
N ALA A 103 1.78 -2.11 -0.23
CA ALA A 103 2.73 -3.21 -0.12
C ALA A 103 2.81 -3.99 -1.41
N ALA A 104 4.00 -4.51 -1.70
CA ALA A 104 4.22 -5.47 -2.77
C ALA A 104 4.17 -6.88 -2.19
N LEU A 105 3.43 -7.76 -2.84
CA LEU A 105 3.40 -9.18 -2.52
C LEU A 105 4.40 -9.94 -3.40
N PHE A 106 4.81 -11.12 -2.99
CA PHE A 106 5.55 -12.01 -3.89
C PHE A 106 4.67 -12.34 -5.09
N ALA A 107 5.28 -12.48 -6.25
CA ALA A 107 4.63 -12.71 -7.55
C ALA A 107 3.96 -11.47 -8.17
N GLY A 108 4.14 -10.29 -7.62
CA GLY A 108 3.82 -9.03 -8.30
C GLY A 108 2.47 -8.40 -8.00
N ASP A 109 1.61 -9.04 -7.20
CA ASP A 109 0.37 -8.43 -6.77
C ASP A 109 0.64 -7.34 -5.73
N LEU A 110 -0.31 -6.44 -5.54
CA LEU A 110 -0.20 -5.34 -4.59
C LEU A 110 -1.29 -5.42 -3.53
N LEU A 111 -0.93 -5.02 -2.31
CA LEU A 111 -1.93 -4.65 -1.30
C LEU A 111 -2.22 -3.16 -1.45
N CYS A 112 -3.48 -2.81 -1.40
CA CYS A 112 -3.92 -1.42 -1.51
C CYS A 112 -4.86 -1.06 -0.37
N LEU A 113 -4.83 0.21 0.04
CA LEU A 113 -5.92 0.81 0.78
C LEU A 113 -7.01 1.19 -0.24
N ASP A 114 -8.22 0.73 -0.02
CA ASP A 114 -9.36 0.96 -0.92
C ASP A 114 -10.28 2.01 -0.30
N PHE A 115 -10.29 3.21 -0.91
CA PHE A 115 -11.07 4.36 -0.45
C PHE A 115 -12.43 4.48 -1.16
N LYS A 116 -12.75 3.57 -2.07
CA LYS A 116 -13.92 3.72 -2.94
C LYS A 116 -15.24 3.77 -2.18
N LYS A 117 -15.48 2.80 -1.29
CA LYS A 117 -16.74 2.71 -0.53
C LYS A 117 -16.76 3.61 0.70
N HIS A 118 -15.63 3.70 1.40
CA HIS A 118 -15.51 4.43 2.66
C HIS A 118 -14.24 5.28 2.66
N PRO A 119 -14.32 6.52 2.12
CA PRO A 119 -13.10 7.36 2.02
C PRO A 119 -12.39 7.64 3.34
N ARG A 120 -13.11 7.58 4.47
CA ARG A 120 -12.52 7.81 5.81
C ARG A 120 -12.09 6.52 6.51
N HIS A 121 -12.57 5.38 6.04
CA HIS A 121 -12.32 4.05 6.63
C HIS A 121 -11.98 3.06 5.52
N PRO A 122 -10.82 3.24 4.86
CA PRO A 122 -10.47 2.36 3.75
C PRO A 122 -10.23 0.93 4.24
N SER A 123 -10.68 -0.02 3.43
CA SER A 123 -10.36 -1.43 3.62
C SER A 123 -8.99 -1.73 3.01
N VAL A 124 -8.47 -2.92 3.29
CA VAL A 124 -7.27 -3.44 2.63
C VAL A 124 -7.71 -4.49 1.62
N CYS A 125 -7.24 -4.37 0.39
CA CYS A 125 -7.53 -5.32 -0.67
C CYS A 125 -6.25 -5.79 -1.36
N ILE A 126 -6.33 -6.98 -2.01
CA ILE A 126 -5.30 -7.42 -2.96
C ILE A 126 -5.72 -6.93 -4.34
N TRP A 127 -4.80 -6.35 -5.07
CA TRP A 127 -4.94 -6.04 -6.49
C TRP A 127 -4.16 -7.08 -7.29
N PHE A 128 -4.87 -7.80 -8.17
CA PHE A 128 -4.29 -8.89 -8.96
C PHE A 128 -3.79 -8.37 -10.30
N HIS A 129 -2.46 -8.28 -10.45
CA HIS A 129 -1.85 -7.64 -11.60
C HIS A 129 -2.09 -8.40 -12.93
N GLU A 130 -2.09 -9.73 -12.91
CA GLU A 130 -2.29 -10.52 -14.13
C GLU A 130 -3.73 -10.47 -14.64
N GLU A 131 -4.70 -10.32 -13.72
CA GLU A 131 -6.13 -10.29 -14.05
C GLU A 131 -6.63 -8.90 -14.36
N SER A 132 -5.90 -7.86 -13.93
CA SER A 132 -6.32 -6.48 -14.10
C SER A 132 -5.89 -5.92 -15.45
N GLY A 133 -6.76 -5.15 -16.09
CA GLY A 133 -6.49 -4.45 -17.35
C GLY A 133 -6.72 -2.95 -17.22
N GLU A 134 -6.55 -2.25 -18.32
CA GLU A 134 -6.77 -0.80 -18.40
C GLU A 134 -8.24 -0.49 -18.05
N SER A 135 -8.44 0.35 -17.04
CA SER A 135 -9.75 0.70 -16.48
C SER A 135 -10.58 -0.51 -16.03
N ASP A 136 -9.91 -1.62 -15.72
CA ASP A 136 -10.56 -2.88 -15.33
C ASP A 136 -9.79 -3.56 -14.20
N PRO A 137 -9.82 -2.96 -12.98
CA PRO A 137 -9.11 -3.54 -11.82
C PRO A 137 -9.81 -4.78 -11.29
N VAL A 138 -9.03 -5.78 -10.92
CA VAL A 138 -9.52 -6.96 -10.22
C VAL A 138 -8.92 -6.95 -8.82
N THR A 139 -9.78 -6.82 -7.81
CA THR A 139 -9.39 -6.73 -6.42
C THR A 139 -10.26 -7.62 -5.54
N GLU A 140 -9.72 -8.04 -4.40
CA GLU A 140 -10.48 -8.74 -3.36
C GLU A 140 -10.14 -8.13 -2.01
N LYS A 141 -11.18 -7.84 -1.22
CA LYS A 141 -11.01 -7.32 0.14
C LYS A 141 -10.45 -8.41 1.03
N VAL A 142 -9.42 -8.09 1.83
CA VAL A 142 -8.81 -9.01 2.79
C VAL A 142 -9.03 -8.59 4.24
N ALA A 143 -9.25 -7.31 4.51
CA ALA A 143 -9.47 -6.81 5.86
C ALA A 143 -10.27 -5.51 5.82
N ASP A 144 -11.00 -5.21 6.91
CA ASP A 144 -11.83 -4.00 6.99
C ASP A 144 -11.02 -2.74 7.25
N SER A 145 -9.79 -2.86 7.73
CA SER A 145 -8.92 -1.73 8.05
C SER A 145 -7.46 -2.15 8.02
N PHE A 146 -6.56 -1.17 8.01
CA PHE A 146 -5.13 -1.44 8.14
C PHE A 146 -4.81 -2.15 9.45
N ASP A 147 -5.41 -1.73 10.57
CA ASP A 147 -5.21 -2.38 11.86
C ASP A 147 -5.64 -3.84 11.85
N ALA A 148 -6.81 -4.12 11.29
CA ALA A 148 -7.32 -5.49 11.17
C ALA A 148 -6.38 -6.34 10.30
N PHE A 149 -5.86 -5.76 9.21
CA PHE A 149 -4.90 -6.44 8.35
C PHE A 149 -3.60 -6.78 9.10
N VAL A 150 -3.04 -5.83 9.82
CA VAL A 150 -1.81 -6.05 10.60
C VAL A 150 -1.99 -7.18 11.60
N ASN A 151 -3.17 -7.28 12.22
CA ASN A 151 -3.48 -8.34 13.18
C ASN A 151 -3.60 -9.73 12.55
N MET A 152 -3.73 -9.81 11.22
CA MET A 152 -3.76 -11.09 10.50
C MET A 152 -2.36 -11.64 10.22
N LEU A 153 -1.34 -10.80 10.29
CA LEU A 153 0.01 -11.19 9.88
C LEU A 153 0.63 -12.16 10.86
N TYR A 154 1.35 -13.14 10.33
CA TYR A 154 2.09 -14.10 11.13
C TYR A 154 3.45 -14.38 10.51
N GLU A 155 4.36 -14.90 11.32
CA GLU A 155 5.68 -15.32 10.89
C GLU A 155 5.62 -16.81 10.55
N GLU A 156 6.05 -17.18 9.36
CA GLU A 156 6.17 -18.58 9.00
C GLU A 156 7.44 -19.19 9.60
N ASP A 157 7.32 -20.42 10.05
CA ASP A 157 8.45 -21.19 10.58
C ASP A 157 9.45 -21.60 9.49
#